data_2efeb6a750644af6ad572c5a6c101f19
#
_entry.id   2efeb6a750644af6ad572c5a6c101f19
#
_cell.length_a   1.000
_cell.length_b   1.000
_cell.length_c   1.000
_cell.angle_alpha   90.00
_cell.angle_beta   90.00
_cell.angle_gamma   90.00
#
_symmetry.space_group_name_H-M   'P 1'
#
loop_
_entity.id
_entity.type
_entity.pdbx_description
1 polymer ?
#
loop_
_entity_poly.entity_id
_entity_poly.type
_entity_poly.pdbx_seq_one_letter_code
_entity_poly.pdbx_strand_id
1 'polypeptide(L)'
;MPRMNRRTFIGNATVATLLASRSTLATEVTEASGAAEASRKLDRIGVQLYTVRELMKTDFEGTLAKVAAIGYSEVEFAGYFDHQPKEIRAALDKVHLTAPSEHVSYEVVQNKWPETLEAAHVIGHRFVVCPSIDEADRKKTAGYKRAAEVFNRAGEASKKAGIQFGYHNHSWEFVPLEDGGGKFGYDILLSETDPKLVKMEMDLCWITIAGQDPLTYFNRYPGRFPLVHVKDWTKGPDGKMGEKDGHMADVGDGAIDWKRIFAQSKKAGIEHYFVENDEPVSPIEDLRKSYTYLHDLRF
;
A
#
# COMPACT_ATOMS: atom_id res chain seq x y z
N MET A 1 3.96 -71.48 -34.03
CA MET A 1 2.84 -72.15 -34.73
C MET A 1 1.64 -72.19 -33.81
N PRO A 2 0.42 -72.00 -34.27
CA PRO A 2 -0.08 -71.09 -35.34
C PRO A 2 -1.32 -70.30 -34.97
N ARG A 3 -1.65 -69.41 -35.82
CA ARG A 3 -2.82 -68.93 -36.59
C ARG A 3 -3.60 -67.79 -36.02
N MET A 4 -3.52 -66.62 -36.64
CA MET A 4 -4.21 -66.00 -37.79
C MET A 4 -5.74 -66.22 -37.86
N ASN A 5 -6.52 -65.11 -37.83
CA ASN A 5 -7.47 -64.63 -38.88
C ASN A 5 -8.13 -63.32 -38.47
N ARG A 6 -7.96 -62.30 -39.25
CA ARG A 6 -8.70 -61.68 -40.37
C ARG A 6 -10.19 -61.42 -40.12
N ARG A 7 -10.55 -60.13 -40.17
CA ARG A 7 -11.39 -59.46 -41.21
C ARG A 7 -11.82 -58.06 -40.74
N THR A 8 -11.28 -57.11 -41.42
CA THR A 8 -11.83 -56.06 -42.29
C THR A 8 -13.34 -55.81 -42.20
N PHE A 9 -13.83 -54.61 -41.93
CA PHE A 9 -14.79 -53.91 -42.79
C PHE A 9 -14.77 -52.40 -42.58
N ILE A 10 -14.94 -51.69 -43.68
CA ILE A 10 -14.91 -50.29 -44.06
C ILE A 10 -16.14 -49.55 -43.55
N GLY A 11 -16.00 -48.26 -43.29
CA GLY A 11 -17.09 -47.32 -43.14
C GLY A 11 -16.58 -45.87 -42.99
N ASN A 12 -16.40 -45.21 -44.13
CA ASN A 12 -16.16 -43.78 -44.25
C ASN A 12 -17.39 -42.97 -43.83
N ALA A 13 -17.10 -41.81 -43.32
CA ALA A 13 -17.72 -40.50 -43.54
C ALA A 13 -18.12 -39.74 -42.27
N THR A 14 -17.77 -38.48 -42.29
CA THR A 14 -18.22 -37.32 -41.56
C THR A 14 -17.40 -36.93 -40.33
N VAL A 15 -16.25 -36.32 -40.63
CA VAL A 15 -15.61 -35.34 -39.72
C VAL A 15 -15.41 -34.06 -40.53
N ALA A 16 -16.38 -33.20 -40.50
CA ALA A 16 -16.26 -31.78 -40.84
C ALA A 16 -17.48 -31.06 -40.28
N THR A 17 -17.42 -30.54 -39.10
CA THR A 17 -18.14 -29.35 -38.59
C THR A 17 -18.07 -29.30 -37.06
N LEU A 18 -16.89 -29.00 -36.50
CA LEU A 18 -16.75 -28.67 -35.07
C LEU A 18 -15.47 -27.87 -34.74
N LEU A 19 -15.02 -27.03 -35.68
CA LEU A 19 -13.83 -26.18 -35.49
C LEU A 19 -14.10 -24.68 -35.57
N ALA A 20 -15.38 -24.26 -35.72
CA ALA A 20 -15.71 -22.84 -35.82
C ALA A 20 -16.28 -22.21 -34.52
N SER A 21 -16.55 -23.00 -33.48
CA SER A 21 -17.20 -22.49 -32.28
C SER A 21 -16.26 -22.27 -31.08
N ARG A 22 -14.95 -22.50 -31.22
CA ARG A 22 -13.99 -22.25 -30.14
C ARG A 22 -13.25 -20.92 -30.20
N SER A 23 -13.27 -20.23 -31.34
CA SER A 23 -12.57 -18.93 -31.47
C SER A 23 -13.39 -17.74 -30.95
N THR A 24 -14.71 -17.80 -30.99
CA THR A 24 -15.57 -16.72 -30.52
C THR A 24 -15.70 -16.65 -29.01
N LEU A 25 -15.67 -17.80 -28.33
CA LEU A 25 -15.75 -17.84 -26.85
C LEU A 25 -14.46 -17.36 -26.16
N ALA A 26 -13.29 -17.54 -26.79
CA ALA A 26 -12.01 -17.06 -26.22
C ALA A 26 -11.86 -15.54 -26.36
N THR A 27 -12.41 -14.95 -27.42
CA THR A 27 -12.36 -13.48 -27.64
C THR A 27 -13.36 -12.76 -26.76
N GLU A 28 -14.57 -13.29 -26.56
CA GLU A 28 -15.55 -12.69 -25.65
C GLU A 28 -15.13 -12.75 -24.17
N VAL A 29 -14.48 -13.83 -23.74
CA VAL A 29 -13.98 -13.93 -22.35
C VAL A 29 -12.81 -12.98 -22.07
N THR A 30 -11.94 -12.70 -23.07
CA THR A 30 -10.86 -11.72 -22.92
C THR A 30 -11.36 -10.30 -22.97
N GLU A 31 -12.33 -9.96 -23.79
CA GLU A 31 -12.94 -8.61 -23.84
C GLU A 31 -13.79 -8.32 -22.60
N ALA A 32 -14.57 -9.30 -22.13
CA ALA A 32 -15.35 -9.14 -20.88
C ALA A 32 -14.44 -9.00 -19.63
N SER A 33 -13.30 -9.68 -19.59
CA SER A 33 -12.30 -9.55 -18.52
C SER A 33 -11.62 -8.16 -18.55
N GLY A 34 -11.26 -7.67 -19.73
CA GLY A 34 -10.65 -6.34 -19.88
C GLY A 34 -11.63 -5.20 -19.58
N ALA A 35 -12.91 -5.32 -20.01
CA ALA A 35 -13.93 -4.32 -19.73
C ALA A 35 -14.35 -4.29 -18.24
N ALA A 36 -14.39 -5.45 -17.56
CA ALA A 36 -14.67 -5.54 -16.14
C ALA A 36 -13.53 -4.97 -15.28
N GLU A 37 -12.28 -5.11 -15.73
CA GLU A 37 -11.11 -4.52 -15.05
C GLU A 37 -11.05 -3.00 -15.18
N ALA A 38 -11.41 -2.47 -16.35
CA ALA A 38 -11.44 -1.02 -16.62
C ALA A 38 -12.57 -0.24 -15.90
N SER A 39 -13.46 -0.93 -15.18
CA SER A 39 -14.60 -0.32 -14.47
C SER A 39 -14.41 -0.31 -12.94
N ARG A 40 -13.28 -0.80 -12.40
CA ARG A 40 -13.04 -0.82 -10.96
C ARG A 40 -12.84 0.59 -10.39
N LYS A 41 -13.25 0.75 -9.15
CA LYS A 41 -13.03 1.96 -8.35
C LYS A 41 -12.50 1.57 -6.97
N LEU A 42 -12.02 2.54 -6.23
CA LEU A 42 -11.71 2.34 -4.82
C LEU A 42 -13.00 2.24 -4.01
N ASP A 43 -13.14 1.16 -3.25
CA ASP A 43 -14.32 0.97 -2.37
C ASP A 43 -14.21 1.79 -1.09
N ARG A 44 -12.99 2.00 -0.60
CA ARG A 44 -12.67 2.77 0.60
C ARG A 44 -11.46 3.64 0.33
N ILE A 45 -11.52 4.88 0.82
CA ILE A 45 -10.43 5.83 0.74
C ILE A 45 -10.14 6.27 2.17
N GLY A 46 -8.90 6.09 2.58
CA GLY A 46 -8.37 6.49 3.87
C GLY A 46 -7.51 7.75 3.77
N VAL A 47 -7.16 8.32 4.91
CA VAL A 47 -6.23 9.43 5.02
C VAL A 47 -5.24 9.21 6.16
N GLN A 48 -3.96 9.51 5.90
CA GLN A 48 -2.95 9.61 6.94
C GLN A 48 -3.08 10.98 7.64
N LEU A 49 -3.34 10.95 8.94
CA LEU A 49 -3.63 12.16 9.75
C LEU A 49 -2.43 13.11 9.91
N TYR A 50 -1.24 12.70 9.46
CA TYR A 50 -0.09 13.59 9.38
C TYR A 50 -0.37 14.82 8.50
N THR A 51 -1.16 14.68 7.45
CA THR A 51 -1.62 15.80 6.60
C THR A 51 -2.34 16.90 7.40
N VAL A 52 -3.12 16.52 8.39
CA VAL A 52 -3.91 17.43 9.23
C VAL A 52 -3.34 17.58 10.65
N ARG A 53 -2.07 17.20 10.87
CA ARG A 53 -1.43 17.13 12.19
C ARG A 53 -1.56 18.40 13.04
N GLU A 54 -1.48 19.57 12.44
CA GLU A 54 -1.60 20.84 13.17
C GLU A 54 -3.05 21.12 13.60
N LEU A 55 -4.02 20.71 12.78
CA LEU A 55 -5.42 20.80 13.13
C LEU A 55 -5.79 19.76 14.19
N MET A 56 -5.23 18.56 14.13
CA MET A 56 -5.43 17.52 15.14
C MET A 56 -4.96 17.94 16.53
N LYS A 57 -3.86 18.68 16.63
CA LYS A 57 -3.36 19.24 17.92
C LYS A 57 -4.28 20.28 18.53
N THR A 58 -5.03 21.01 17.72
CA THR A 58 -5.86 22.14 18.16
C THR A 58 -7.33 21.81 18.29
N ASP A 59 -7.86 20.93 17.44
CA ASP A 59 -9.27 20.54 17.36
C ASP A 59 -9.38 19.09 16.89
N PHE A 60 -9.08 18.14 17.76
CA PHE A 60 -9.03 16.71 17.47
C PHE A 60 -10.37 16.16 16.92
N GLU A 61 -11.47 16.32 17.68
CA GLU A 61 -12.78 15.81 17.28
C GLU A 61 -13.33 16.54 16.04
N GLY A 62 -13.19 17.87 16.00
CA GLY A 62 -13.66 18.66 14.87
C GLY A 62 -12.88 18.39 13.59
N THR A 63 -11.59 18.04 13.69
CA THR A 63 -10.79 17.63 12.52
C THR A 63 -11.22 16.28 12.00
N LEU A 64 -11.43 15.29 12.87
CA LEU A 64 -11.98 13.98 12.46
C LEU A 64 -13.36 14.12 11.81
N ALA A 65 -14.22 15.01 12.35
CA ALA A 65 -15.54 15.28 11.74
C ALA A 65 -15.42 15.90 10.34
N LYS A 66 -14.46 16.82 10.11
CA LYS A 66 -14.20 17.43 8.80
C LYS A 66 -13.69 16.37 7.82
N VAL A 67 -12.79 15.47 8.23
CA VAL A 67 -12.29 14.37 7.43
C VAL A 67 -13.44 13.44 7.02
N ALA A 68 -14.28 13.01 7.97
CA ALA A 68 -15.45 12.19 7.69
C ALA A 68 -16.44 12.90 6.73
N ALA A 69 -16.67 14.21 6.92
CA ALA A 69 -17.58 15.00 6.09
C ALA A 69 -17.11 15.16 4.63
N ILE A 70 -15.82 15.02 4.34
CA ILE A 70 -15.28 14.94 2.98
C ILE A 70 -15.72 13.63 2.31
N GLY A 71 -15.81 12.52 3.07
CA GLY A 71 -16.15 11.20 2.58
C GLY A 71 -15.13 10.12 2.90
N TYR A 72 -14.02 10.45 3.53
CA TYR A 72 -13.05 9.45 3.99
C TYR A 72 -13.72 8.49 4.97
N SER A 73 -13.45 7.21 4.84
CA SER A 73 -14.00 6.15 5.69
C SER A 73 -12.99 5.55 6.66
N GLU A 74 -11.71 5.78 6.41
CA GLU A 74 -10.60 5.26 7.18
C GLU A 74 -9.59 6.36 7.48
N VAL A 75 -8.93 6.26 8.63
CA VAL A 75 -7.80 7.11 8.99
C VAL A 75 -6.62 6.25 9.44
N GLU A 76 -5.43 6.72 9.16
CA GLU A 76 -4.21 6.21 9.76
C GLU A 76 -3.63 7.26 10.70
N PHE A 77 -3.28 6.83 11.91
CA PHE A 77 -2.74 7.74 12.91
C PHE A 77 -1.23 7.97 12.74
N ALA A 78 -0.80 9.21 12.93
CA ALA A 78 0.61 9.61 13.07
C ALA A 78 0.88 10.04 14.52
N GLY A 79 0.73 9.11 15.45
CA GLY A 79 0.67 9.38 16.88
C GLY A 79 -0.72 9.80 17.35
N TYR A 80 -0.92 9.86 18.68
CA TYR A 80 -2.24 9.99 19.29
C TYR A 80 -2.60 11.40 19.73
N PHE A 81 -1.79 12.41 19.44
CA PHE A 81 -2.05 13.82 19.73
C PHE A 81 -2.44 14.08 21.20
N ASP A 82 -1.74 13.40 22.13
CA ASP A 82 -1.95 13.45 23.59
C ASP A 82 -3.30 12.86 24.09
N HIS A 83 -4.07 12.17 23.22
CA HIS A 83 -5.30 11.51 23.59
C HIS A 83 -5.08 10.05 24.03
N GLN A 84 -5.93 9.59 24.96
CA GLN A 84 -5.91 8.20 25.40
C GLN A 84 -6.62 7.28 24.38
N PRO A 85 -6.23 6.01 24.25
CA PRO A 85 -6.82 5.09 23.28
C PRO A 85 -8.35 4.99 23.33
N LYS A 86 -8.96 5.03 24.53
CA LYS A 86 -10.42 5.00 24.69
C LYS A 86 -11.09 6.27 24.18
N GLU A 87 -10.46 7.44 24.37
CA GLU A 87 -10.96 8.72 23.86
C GLU A 87 -10.93 8.75 22.33
N ILE A 88 -9.83 8.25 21.74
CA ILE A 88 -9.68 8.10 20.31
C ILE A 88 -10.78 7.20 19.73
N ARG A 89 -11.00 6.02 20.34
CA ARG A 89 -12.06 5.10 19.88
C ARG A 89 -13.42 5.78 19.94
N ALA A 90 -13.74 6.45 21.04
CA ALA A 90 -15.00 7.16 21.18
C ALA A 90 -15.19 8.29 20.16
N ALA A 91 -14.12 9.04 19.85
CA ALA A 91 -14.15 10.10 18.83
C ALA A 91 -14.38 9.53 17.42
N LEU A 92 -13.72 8.43 17.08
CA LEU A 92 -13.90 7.73 15.79
C LEU A 92 -15.34 7.19 15.65
N ASP A 93 -15.91 6.61 16.71
CA ASP A 93 -17.28 6.08 16.70
C ASP A 93 -18.31 7.17 16.44
N LYS A 94 -18.14 8.37 17.04
CA LYS A 94 -19.04 9.52 16.83
C LYS A 94 -19.17 9.93 15.36
N VAL A 95 -18.10 9.76 14.57
CA VAL A 95 -18.03 10.20 13.16
C VAL A 95 -18.00 9.03 12.19
N HIS A 96 -18.18 7.80 12.66
CA HIS A 96 -18.19 6.56 11.87
C HIS A 96 -16.90 6.33 11.05
N LEU A 97 -15.75 6.79 11.55
CA LEU A 97 -14.45 6.48 10.97
C LEU A 97 -13.88 5.18 11.57
N THR A 98 -13.17 4.42 10.75
CA THR A 98 -12.31 3.34 11.21
C THR A 98 -10.85 3.78 11.18
N ALA A 99 -10.04 3.19 12.06
CA ALA A 99 -8.61 3.45 12.09
C ALA A 99 -7.85 2.11 11.98
N PRO A 100 -7.71 1.54 10.78
CA PRO A 100 -7.07 0.24 10.62
C PRO A 100 -5.57 0.24 10.90
N SER A 101 -4.91 1.39 10.89
CA SER A 101 -3.45 1.50 11.00
C SER A 101 -2.99 2.73 11.79
N GLU A 102 -1.78 2.65 12.33
CA GLU A 102 -1.04 3.74 12.95
C GLU A 102 0.45 3.68 12.62
N HIS A 103 1.11 4.84 12.60
CA HIS A 103 2.56 4.98 12.56
C HIS A 103 3.14 5.16 13.96
N VAL A 104 4.19 4.38 14.27
CA VAL A 104 4.96 4.50 15.52
C VAL A 104 6.45 4.56 15.22
N SER A 105 7.21 5.33 16.00
CA SER A 105 8.65 5.47 15.79
C SER A 105 9.40 4.15 16.02
N TYR A 106 10.58 4.03 15.41
CA TYR A 106 11.46 2.87 15.58
C TYR A 106 11.85 2.66 17.06
N GLU A 107 12.04 3.74 17.81
CA GLU A 107 12.27 3.69 19.26
C GLU A 107 11.10 3.04 20.00
N VAL A 108 9.87 3.36 19.64
CA VAL A 108 8.64 2.75 20.22
C VAL A 108 8.59 1.27 19.89
N VAL A 109 8.93 0.86 18.67
CA VAL A 109 9.00 -0.56 18.29
C VAL A 109 10.00 -1.33 19.16
N GLN A 110 11.12 -0.70 19.49
CA GLN A 110 12.17 -1.32 20.31
C GLN A 110 11.84 -1.39 21.80
N ASN A 111 11.18 -0.36 22.35
CA ASN A 111 11.14 -0.13 23.79
C ASN A 111 9.74 -0.13 24.42
N LYS A 112 8.66 0.01 23.61
CA LYS A 112 7.28 0.18 24.13
C LYS A 112 6.26 -0.68 23.36
N TRP A 113 6.72 -1.81 22.82
CA TRP A 113 5.88 -2.61 21.93
C TRP A 113 4.65 -3.21 22.59
N PRO A 114 4.72 -3.79 23.82
CA PRO A 114 3.52 -4.32 24.49
C PRO A 114 2.42 -3.27 24.71
N GLU A 115 2.78 -2.08 25.17
CA GLU A 115 1.85 -0.97 25.42
C GLU A 115 1.23 -0.47 24.11
N THR A 116 2.03 -0.44 23.02
CA THR A 116 1.56 -0.09 21.68
C THR A 116 0.50 -1.08 21.20
N LEU A 117 0.71 -2.37 21.37
CA LEU A 117 -0.24 -3.40 20.96
C LEU A 117 -1.56 -3.33 21.78
N GLU A 118 -1.49 -2.99 23.07
CA GLU A 118 -2.67 -2.77 23.90
C GLU A 118 -3.47 -1.55 23.40
N ALA A 119 -2.81 -0.44 23.12
CA ALA A 119 -3.44 0.76 22.58
C ALA A 119 -4.08 0.48 21.21
N ALA A 120 -3.35 -0.18 20.33
CA ALA A 120 -3.83 -0.59 19.00
C ALA A 120 -5.11 -1.44 19.10
N HIS A 121 -5.16 -2.37 20.04
CA HIS A 121 -6.34 -3.20 20.26
C HIS A 121 -7.56 -2.38 20.73
N VAL A 122 -7.37 -1.42 21.66
CA VAL A 122 -8.44 -0.55 22.16
C VAL A 122 -9.01 0.34 21.05
N ILE A 123 -8.15 0.90 20.20
CA ILE A 123 -8.56 1.78 19.09
C ILE A 123 -9.15 0.96 17.94
N GLY A 124 -8.72 -0.29 17.76
CA GLY A 124 -9.17 -1.18 16.71
C GLY A 124 -8.23 -1.18 15.49
N HIS A 125 -6.94 -0.87 15.68
CA HIS A 125 -5.94 -1.02 14.65
C HIS A 125 -5.72 -2.50 14.29
N ARG A 126 -5.58 -2.78 13.02
CA ARG A 126 -5.19 -4.08 12.47
C ARG A 126 -3.71 -4.12 12.11
N PHE A 127 -3.15 -2.96 11.87
CA PHE A 127 -1.75 -2.76 11.51
C PHE A 127 -1.11 -1.74 12.44
N VAL A 128 0.16 -1.97 12.77
CA VAL A 128 1.05 -0.99 13.38
C VAL A 128 2.30 -0.90 12.53
N VAL A 129 2.59 0.28 12.02
CA VAL A 129 3.60 0.53 11.00
C VAL A 129 4.73 1.38 11.57
N CYS A 130 5.98 0.95 11.30
CA CYS A 130 7.17 1.76 11.56
C CYS A 130 7.53 2.56 10.30
N PRO A 131 7.50 3.91 10.33
CA PRO A 131 7.72 4.72 9.13
C PRO A 131 9.19 4.97 8.80
N SER A 132 10.12 4.62 9.69
CA SER A 132 11.54 4.84 9.41
C SER A 132 12.42 4.07 10.41
N ILE A 133 13.67 3.82 10.02
CA ILE A 133 14.74 3.40 10.91
C ILE A 133 15.64 4.59 11.27
N ASP A 134 16.53 4.41 12.25
CA ASP A 134 17.47 5.46 12.65
C ASP A 134 18.34 5.90 11.46
N GLU A 135 18.56 7.20 11.32
CA GLU A 135 19.32 7.77 10.21
C GLU A 135 20.74 7.17 10.10
N ALA A 136 21.38 6.92 11.23
CA ALA A 136 22.72 6.30 11.28
C ALA A 136 22.76 4.90 10.64
N ASP A 137 21.62 4.20 10.61
CA ASP A 137 21.49 2.85 10.06
C ASP A 137 21.09 2.81 8.56
N ARG A 138 20.72 3.95 7.97
CA ARG A 138 20.20 4.00 6.60
C ARG A 138 21.24 3.85 5.49
N LYS A 139 22.54 3.93 5.81
CA LYS A 139 23.61 3.98 4.79
C LYS A 139 24.24 2.63 4.47
N LYS A 140 24.09 1.64 5.35
CA LYS A 140 24.81 0.36 5.27
C LYS A 140 23.89 -0.84 5.41
N THR A 141 24.28 -1.92 4.75
CA THR A 141 23.59 -3.22 4.81
C THR A 141 23.34 -3.68 6.25
N ALA A 142 24.35 -3.52 7.14
CA ALA A 142 24.25 -3.95 8.53
C ALA A 142 23.13 -3.24 9.32
N GLY A 143 22.86 -1.95 9.04
CA GLY A 143 21.79 -1.21 9.68
C GLY A 143 20.42 -1.76 9.32
N TYR A 144 20.16 -1.97 8.04
CA TYR A 144 18.90 -2.57 7.57
C TYR A 144 18.70 -4.01 8.05
N LYS A 145 19.78 -4.81 8.17
CA LYS A 145 19.69 -6.15 8.76
C LYS A 145 19.30 -6.11 10.24
N ARG A 146 19.91 -5.21 11.03
CA ARG A 146 19.49 -5.02 12.43
C ARG A 146 18.02 -4.61 12.54
N ALA A 147 17.58 -3.69 11.68
CA ALA A 147 16.18 -3.30 11.63
C ALA A 147 15.27 -4.48 11.28
N ALA A 148 15.63 -5.31 10.30
CA ALA A 148 14.87 -6.50 9.93
C ALA A 148 14.74 -7.49 11.09
N GLU A 149 15.78 -7.68 11.90
CA GLU A 149 15.72 -8.51 13.11
C GLU A 149 14.74 -7.93 14.15
N VAL A 150 14.75 -6.60 14.36
CA VAL A 150 13.79 -5.92 15.24
C VAL A 150 12.37 -6.11 14.72
N PHE A 151 12.15 -5.91 13.43
CA PHE A 151 10.84 -6.03 12.80
C PHE A 151 10.28 -7.44 12.82
N ASN A 152 11.12 -8.46 12.61
CA ASN A 152 10.70 -9.85 12.76
C ASN A 152 10.22 -10.15 14.20
N ARG A 153 10.97 -9.69 15.22
CA ARG A 153 10.56 -9.85 16.64
C ARG A 153 9.25 -9.10 16.94
N ALA A 154 9.13 -7.85 16.48
CA ALA A 154 7.91 -7.08 16.63
C ALA A 154 6.73 -7.77 15.93
N GLY A 155 6.94 -8.28 14.72
CA GLY A 155 5.94 -9.03 13.95
C GLY A 155 5.47 -10.32 14.64
N GLU A 156 6.39 -11.05 15.30
CA GLU A 156 6.01 -12.22 16.11
C GLU A 156 5.11 -11.84 17.29
N ALA A 157 5.42 -10.76 18.00
CA ALA A 157 4.61 -10.27 19.10
C ALA A 157 3.26 -9.74 18.61
N SER A 158 3.24 -8.97 17.54
CA SER A 158 2.04 -8.45 16.89
C SER A 158 1.09 -9.57 16.48
N LYS A 159 1.61 -10.61 15.84
CA LYS A 159 0.82 -11.77 15.42
C LYS A 159 0.13 -12.48 16.58
N LYS A 160 0.79 -12.58 17.74
CA LYS A 160 0.19 -13.14 18.95
C LYS A 160 -0.95 -12.27 19.50
N ALA A 161 -0.86 -10.95 19.28
CA ALA A 161 -1.90 -9.99 19.64
C ALA A 161 -3.00 -9.83 18.57
N GLY A 162 -2.92 -10.56 17.43
CA GLY A 162 -3.89 -10.42 16.34
C GLY A 162 -3.69 -9.16 15.49
N ILE A 163 -2.53 -8.53 15.56
CA ILE A 163 -2.16 -7.32 14.86
C ILE A 163 -1.05 -7.66 13.83
N GLN A 164 -1.03 -6.99 12.69
CA GLN A 164 0.02 -7.12 11.68
C GLN A 164 1.04 -5.99 11.81
N PHE A 165 2.30 -6.34 11.92
CA PHE A 165 3.39 -5.35 11.84
C PHE A 165 3.66 -4.94 10.39
N GLY A 166 3.92 -3.63 10.16
CA GLY A 166 4.29 -3.08 8.87
C GLY A 166 5.52 -2.17 8.92
N TYR A 167 6.13 -1.96 7.75
CA TYR A 167 7.17 -0.96 7.53
C TYR A 167 6.79 -0.06 6.35
N HIS A 168 6.92 1.25 6.52
CA HIS A 168 6.68 2.26 5.50
C HIS A 168 8.00 2.81 4.95
N ASN A 169 8.06 2.98 3.63
CA ASN A 169 9.24 3.53 2.96
C ASN A 169 9.10 5.02 2.65
N HIS A 170 10.27 5.65 2.55
CA HIS A 170 10.48 6.95 1.92
C HIS A 170 11.39 6.78 0.69
N SER A 171 12.00 7.87 0.22
CA SER A 171 12.94 7.85 -0.91
C SER A 171 14.33 7.29 -0.53
N TRP A 172 14.77 7.48 0.70
CA TRP A 172 16.11 7.08 1.14
C TRP A 172 16.35 5.56 1.17
N GLU A 173 15.31 4.73 1.28
CA GLU A 173 15.46 3.28 1.18
C GLU A 173 15.89 2.83 -0.21
N PHE A 174 15.75 3.69 -1.21
CA PHE A 174 16.13 3.44 -2.61
C PHE A 174 17.43 4.14 -3.02
N VAL A 175 18.16 4.70 -2.06
CA VAL A 175 19.54 5.15 -2.28
C VAL A 175 20.46 3.92 -2.21
N PRO A 176 21.39 3.73 -3.18
CA PRO A 176 22.34 2.62 -3.14
C PRO A 176 23.16 2.64 -1.84
N LEU A 177 23.23 1.49 -1.16
CA LEU A 177 23.99 1.35 0.09
C LEU A 177 25.50 1.46 -0.16
N GLU A 178 26.24 2.10 0.75
CA GLU A 178 27.68 2.31 0.67
C GLU A 178 28.46 1.00 0.54
N ASP A 179 28.00 -0.07 1.19
CA ASP A 179 28.60 -1.41 1.18
C ASP A 179 27.76 -2.46 0.47
N GLY A 180 26.68 -2.05 -0.21
CA GLY A 180 25.66 -2.94 -0.74
C GLY A 180 25.89 -3.41 -2.19
N GLY A 181 26.93 -2.94 -2.88
CA GLY A 181 27.17 -3.29 -4.27
C GLY A 181 26.01 -2.92 -5.22
N GLY A 182 25.38 -1.77 -4.97
CA GLY A 182 24.21 -1.28 -5.72
C GLY A 182 22.86 -1.74 -5.18
N LYS A 183 22.80 -2.48 -4.07
CA LYS A 183 21.54 -2.85 -3.42
C LYS A 183 20.94 -1.67 -2.68
N PHE A 184 19.62 -1.70 -2.54
CA PHE A 184 18.84 -0.74 -1.78
C PHE A 184 18.53 -1.26 -0.38
N GLY A 185 18.34 -0.35 0.58
CA GLY A 185 17.89 -0.69 1.93
C GLY A 185 16.53 -1.40 1.92
N TYR A 186 15.63 -0.97 1.04
CA TYR A 186 14.32 -1.61 0.88
C TYR A 186 14.41 -3.08 0.45
N ASP A 187 15.35 -3.41 -0.46
CA ASP A 187 15.58 -4.82 -0.86
C ASP A 187 16.09 -5.68 0.31
N ILE A 188 16.91 -5.09 1.18
CA ILE A 188 17.38 -5.79 2.39
C ILE A 188 16.20 -6.08 3.33
N LEU A 189 15.36 -5.08 3.61
CA LEU A 189 14.16 -5.29 4.45
C LEU A 189 13.24 -6.35 3.87
N LEU A 190 12.98 -6.32 2.56
CA LEU A 190 12.12 -7.31 1.89
C LEU A 190 12.68 -8.72 1.96
N SER A 191 14.01 -8.89 1.87
CA SER A 191 14.67 -10.20 1.86
C SER A 191 14.93 -10.78 3.24
N GLU A 192 15.18 -9.93 4.27
CA GLU A 192 15.58 -10.36 5.62
C GLU A 192 14.38 -10.40 6.59
N THR A 193 13.19 -9.97 6.18
CA THR A 193 11.98 -10.06 7.00
C THR A 193 11.04 -11.17 6.54
N ASP A 194 10.46 -11.90 7.49
CA ASP A 194 9.45 -12.93 7.20
C ASP A 194 8.17 -12.26 6.64
N PRO A 195 7.72 -12.61 5.42
CA PRO A 195 6.54 -12.02 4.79
C PRO A 195 5.22 -12.30 5.52
N LYS A 196 5.21 -13.25 6.45
CA LYS A 196 4.05 -13.55 7.30
C LYS A 196 4.03 -12.73 8.59
N LEU A 197 5.16 -12.15 8.98
CA LEU A 197 5.32 -11.35 10.19
C LEU A 197 5.35 -9.87 9.90
N VAL A 198 6.03 -9.48 8.81
CA VAL A 198 6.25 -8.09 8.43
C VAL A 198 5.61 -7.84 7.07
N LYS A 199 4.72 -6.89 7.00
CA LYS A 199 4.17 -6.36 5.75
C LYS A 199 4.84 -5.04 5.40
N MET A 200 4.63 -4.58 4.16
CA MET A 200 5.09 -3.27 3.73
C MET A 200 3.89 -2.37 3.47
N GLU A 201 3.94 -1.19 4.01
CA GLU A 201 3.14 -0.08 3.55
C GLU A 201 3.96 0.67 2.53
N MET A 202 3.57 0.58 1.26
CA MET A 202 4.35 1.23 0.22
C MET A 202 3.88 2.67 0.01
N ASP A 203 4.78 3.62 0.24
CA ASP A 203 4.56 4.97 -0.24
C ASP A 203 4.84 5.02 -1.74
N LEU A 204 3.77 5.21 -2.52
CA LEU A 204 3.80 5.16 -3.98
C LEU A 204 4.46 6.39 -4.60
N CYS A 205 4.46 7.52 -3.87
CA CYS A 205 5.13 8.73 -4.29
C CYS A 205 6.63 8.64 -4.05
N TRP A 206 7.05 8.34 -2.82
CA TRP A 206 8.47 8.30 -2.47
C TRP A 206 9.25 7.27 -3.29
N ILE A 207 8.69 6.08 -3.54
CA ILE A 207 9.32 5.09 -4.42
C ILE A 207 9.44 5.60 -5.86
N THR A 208 8.42 6.30 -6.37
CA THR A 208 8.40 6.80 -7.75
C THR A 208 9.41 7.92 -7.96
N ILE A 209 9.47 8.90 -7.05
CA ILE A 209 10.45 10.00 -7.16
C ILE A 209 11.88 9.57 -6.86
N ALA A 210 12.07 8.45 -6.17
CA ALA A 210 13.36 7.77 -6.05
C ALA A 210 13.76 7.01 -7.33
N GLY A 211 12.97 7.12 -8.41
CA GLY A 211 13.27 6.52 -9.72
C GLY A 211 12.96 5.03 -9.80
N GLN A 212 12.18 4.48 -8.87
CA GLN A 212 11.78 3.08 -8.89
C GLN A 212 10.32 2.94 -9.37
N ASP A 213 10.01 1.80 -9.99
CA ASP A 213 8.65 1.48 -10.40
C ASP A 213 7.96 0.59 -9.34
N PRO A 214 6.88 1.04 -8.69
CA PRO A 214 6.12 0.23 -7.74
C PRO A 214 5.73 -1.14 -8.28
N LEU A 215 5.40 -1.22 -9.58
CA LEU A 215 4.97 -2.47 -10.21
C LEU A 215 6.08 -3.53 -10.24
N THR A 216 7.34 -3.13 -10.27
CA THR A 216 8.47 -4.07 -10.15
C THR A 216 8.43 -4.80 -8.82
N TYR A 217 8.15 -4.08 -7.73
CA TYR A 217 8.03 -4.66 -6.40
C TYR A 217 6.74 -5.49 -6.22
N PHE A 218 5.62 -5.05 -6.76
CA PHE A 218 4.37 -5.82 -6.75
C PHE A 218 4.50 -7.15 -7.48
N ASN A 219 5.25 -7.17 -8.60
CA ASN A 219 5.52 -8.37 -9.36
C ASN A 219 6.46 -9.34 -8.62
N ARG A 220 7.48 -8.80 -7.95
CA ARG A 220 8.49 -9.59 -7.24
C ARG A 220 7.99 -10.11 -5.89
N TYR A 221 7.10 -9.38 -5.22
CA TYR A 221 6.62 -9.68 -3.88
C TYR A 221 5.09 -9.60 -3.78
N PRO A 222 4.34 -10.46 -4.50
CA PRO A 222 2.88 -10.41 -4.52
C PRO A 222 2.30 -10.63 -3.11
N GLY A 223 1.25 -9.83 -2.75
CA GLY A 223 0.60 -9.92 -1.44
C GLY A 223 1.41 -9.33 -0.27
N ARG A 224 2.51 -8.61 -0.56
CA ARG A 224 3.37 -8.03 0.48
C ARG A 224 2.94 -6.65 0.95
N PHE A 225 2.06 -5.95 0.20
CA PHE A 225 1.77 -4.52 0.33
C PHE A 225 0.28 -4.25 0.64
N PRO A 226 -0.23 -4.62 1.84
CA PRO A 226 -1.64 -4.43 2.18
C PRO A 226 -2.03 -2.96 2.37
N LEU A 227 -1.07 -2.09 2.63
CA LEU A 227 -1.29 -0.66 2.81
C LEU A 227 -0.44 0.12 1.82
N VAL A 228 -0.97 1.23 1.34
CA VAL A 228 -0.23 2.17 0.49
C VAL A 228 -0.52 3.61 0.88
N HIS A 229 0.52 4.45 0.83
CA HIS A 229 0.33 5.90 0.83
C HIS A 229 0.17 6.41 -0.59
N VAL A 230 -0.83 7.26 -0.75
CA VAL A 230 -1.23 7.88 -2.01
C VAL A 230 -0.95 9.37 -1.91
N LYS A 231 0.25 9.74 -2.32
CA LYS A 231 0.76 11.12 -2.42
C LYS A 231 1.06 11.43 -3.86
N ASP A 232 0.88 12.64 -4.33
CA ASP A 232 1.23 12.99 -5.70
C ASP A 232 2.38 13.99 -5.78
N TRP A 233 3.03 14.03 -6.93
CA TRP A 233 4.22 14.84 -7.15
C TRP A 233 4.22 15.43 -8.56
N THR A 234 4.53 16.71 -8.70
CA THR A 234 4.65 17.36 -10.00
C THR A 234 5.97 16.98 -10.67
N LYS A 235 6.04 17.15 -12.00
CA LYS A 235 7.31 17.11 -12.72
C LYS A 235 8.05 18.43 -12.59
N GLY A 236 9.35 18.35 -12.57
CA GLY A 236 10.21 19.52 -12.69
C GLY A 236 10.18 20.13 -14.10
N PRO A 237 10.83 21.28 -14.30
CA PRO A 237 10.86 21.99 -15.60
C PRO A 237 11.45 21.17 -16.76
N ASP A 238 12.30 20.20 -16.45
CA ASP A 238 12.90 19.27 -17.43
C ASP A 238 12.03 18.05 -17.75
N GLY A 239 10.83 17.98 -17.16
CA GLY A 239 9.87 16.89 -17.31
C GLY A 239 10.17 15.64 -16.50
N LYS A 240 11.21 15.64 -15.66
CA LYS A 240 11.55 14.53 -14.78
C LYS A 240 10.78 14.58 -13.47
N MET A 241 10.59 13.41 -12.90
CA MET A 241 10.13 13.25 -11.51
C MET A 241 11.34 12.92 -10.65
N GLY A 242 11.51 13.69 -9.59
CA GLY A 242 12.56 13.48 -8.61
C GLY A 242 12.38 14.43 -7.45
N GLU A 243 12.94 14.09 -6.31
CA GLU A 243 12.79 14.86 -5.06
C GLU A 243 13.26 16.31 -5.20
N LYS A 244 14.19 16.57 -6.13
CA LYS A 244 14.74 17.91 -6.41
C LYS A 244 14.10 18.59 -7.61
N ASP A 245 13.28 17.91 -8.36
CA ASP A 245 12.82 18.34 -9.68
C ASP A 245 11.35 18.77 -9.71
N GLY A 246 10.60 18.47 -8.66
CA GLY A 246 9.18 18.82 -8.53
C GLY A 246 8.82 19.23 -7.11
N HIS A 247 7.54 19.16 -6.78
CA HIS A 247 7.01 19.41 -5.45
C HIS A 247 5.77 18.55 -5.20
N MET A 248 5.40 18.42 -3.92
CA MET A 248 4.20 17.71 -3.48
C MET A 248 2.95 18.37 -4.08
N ALA A 249 1.99 17.57 -4.51
CA ALA A 249 0.74 18.00 -5.10
C ALA A 249 -0.44 17.24 -4.47
N ASP A 250 -1.63 17.81 -4.59
CA ASP A 250 -2.85 17.07 -4.29
C ASP A 250 -2.99 15.88 -5.25
N VAL A 251 -3.55 14.78 -4.78
CA VAL A 251 -3.67 13.57 -5.60
C VAL A 251 -4.55 13.85 -6.82
N GLY A 252 -3.98 13.63 -8.00
CA GLY A 252 -4.58 13.93 -9.29
C GLY A 252 -4.08 15.21 -9.95
N ASP A 253 -3.44 16.12 -9.21
CA ASP A 253 -2.80 17.33 -9.73
C ASP A 253 -1.31 17.10 -10.06
N GLY A 254 -0.76 15.95 -9.67
CA GLY A 254 0.60 15.54 -9.95
C GLY A 254 0.76 14.74 -11.24
N ALA A 255 1.78 13.91 -11.29
CA ALA A 255 2.16 13.17 -12.50
C ALA A 255 2.25 11.65 -12.32
N ILE A 256 1.82 11.13 -11.16
CA ILE A 256 1.81 9.69 -10.90
C ILE A 256 0.65 9.03 -11.64
N ASP A 257 0.92 7.94 -12.36
CA ASP A 257 -0.11 7.19 -13.09
C ASP A 257 -0.87 6.22 -12.15
N TRP A 258 -1.86 6.78 -11.46
CA TRP A 258 -2.69 6.05 -10.49
C TRP A 258 -3.46 4.89 -11.12
N LYS A 259 -3.96 5.04 -12.34
CA LYS A 259 -4.70 3.97 -13.03
C LYS A 259 -3.80 2.76 -13.25
N ARG A 260 -2.59 2.98 -13.75
CA ARG A 260 -1.60 1.93 -13.98
C ARG A 260 -1.24 1.20 -12.68
N ILE A 261 -1.04 1.95 -11.60
CA ILE A 261 -0.66 1.38 -10.30
C ILE A 261 -1.82 0.59 -9.71
N PHE A 262 -3.02 1.18 -9.63
CA PHE A 262 -4.17 0.55 -8.99
C PHE A 262 -4.74 -0.64 -9.79
N ALA A 263 -4.50 -0.71 -11.09
CA ALA A 263 -4.79 -1.91 -11.87
C ALA A 263 -4.06 -3.16 -11.32
N GLN A 264 -2.95 -2.99 -10.61
CA GLN A 264 -2.18 -4.07 -9.99
C GLN A 264 -2.46 -4.27 -8.48
N SER A 265 -3.43 -3.57 -7.91
CA SER A 265 -3.73 -3.59 -6.47
C SER A 265 -3.98 -5.01 -5.93
N LYS A 266 -4.72 -5.83 -6.67
CA LYS A 266 -4.98 -7.23 -6.29
C LYS A 266 -3.68 -8.06 -6.20
N LYS A 267 -2.74 -7.86 -7.12
CA LYS A 267 -1.46 -8.56 -7.12
C LYS A 267 -0.57 -8.10 -5.97
N ALA A 268 -0.54 -6.81 -5.72
CA ALA A 268 0.18 -6.22 -4.59
C ALA A 268 -0.40 -6.66 -3.24
N GLY A 269 -1.70 -6.97 -3.21
CA GLY A 269 -2.45 -7.30 -2.00
C GLY A 269 -2.94 -6.06 -1.26
N ILE A 270 -3.17 -4.93 -1.96
CA ILE A 270 -3.58 -3.68 -1.33
C ILE A 270 -5.00 -3.80 -0.79
N GLU A 271 -5.15 -3.49 0.49
CA GLU A 271 -6.41 -3.45 1.24
C GLU A 271 -6.80 -2.02 1.64
N HIS A 272 -5.79 -1.16 1.92
CA HIS A 272 -5.97 0.19 2.44
C HIS A 272 -5.17 1.21 1.62
N TYR A 273 -5.80 2.34 1.30
CA TYR A 273 -5.25 3.44 0.50
C TYR A 273 -5.33 4.71 1.33
N PHE A 274 -4.21 5.20 1.85
CA PHE A 274 -4.17 6.41 2.67
C PHE A 274 -3.63 7.59 1.87
N VAL A 275 -4.50 8.57 1.63
CA VAL A 275 -4.10 9.86 1.07
C VAL A 275 -3.20 10.57 2.09
N GLU A 276 -2.10 11.12 1.62
CA GLU A 276 -1.24 11.97 2.45
C GLU A 276 -0.64 13.11 1.64
N ASN A 277 -0.49 14.26 2.27
CA ASN A 277 0.30 15.39 1.80
C ASN A 277 1.18 15.86 2.98
N ASP A 278 2.51 15.79 2.82
CA ASP A 278 3.46 16.14 3.90
C ASP A 278 3.60 17.66 4.06
N GLU A 279 3.29 18.43 3.00
CA GLU A 279 3.45 19.87 2.90
C GLU A 279 2.13 20.56 2.50
N PRO A 280 1.02 20.31 3.21
CA PRO A 280 -0.28 20.82 2.82
C PRO A 280 -0.34 22.34 3.00
N VAL A 281 -0.87 23.05 2.00
CA VAL A 281 -1.12 24.51 2.07
C VAL A 281 -2.46 24.80 2.73
N SER A 282 -3.48 24.04 2.37
CA SER A 282 -4.84 24.11 2.91
C SER A 282 -5.35 22.71 3.22
N PRO A 283 -4.94 22.10 4.35
CA PRO A 283 -5.05 20.66 4.58
C PRO A 283 -6.43 20.06 4.29
N ILE A 284 -7.51 20.72 4.71
CA ILE A 284 -8.89 20.22 4.50
C ILE A 284 -9.30 20.33 3.03
N GLU A 285 -8.90 21.37 2.33
CA GLU A 285 -9.23 21.54 0.91
C GLU A 285 -8.36 20.62 0.04
N ASP A 286 -7.08 20.48 0.39
CA ASP A 286 -6.15 19.55 -0.28
C ASP A 286 -6.66 18.11 -0.18
N LEU A 287 -7.14 17.70 1.02
CA LEU A 287 -7.78 16.40 1.20
C LEU A 287 -9.09 16.26 0.40
N ARG A 288 -9.89 17.33 0.28
CA ARG A 288 -11.13 17.29 -0.49
C ARG A 288 -10.87 17.06 -1.99
N LYS A 289 -9.88 17.74 -2.56
CA LYS A 289 -9.48 17.56 -3.96
C LYS A 289 -8.96 16.15 -4.21
N SER A 290 -8.05 15.67 -3.37
CA SER A 290 -7.49 14.33 -3.45
C SER A 290 -8.57 13.25 -3.35
N TYR A 291 -9.52 13.40 -2.41
CA TYR A 291 -10.67 12.49 -2.26
C TYR A 291 -11.53 12.48 -3.52
N THR A 292 -11.89 13.66 -4.04
CA THR A 292 -12.76 13.79 -5.22
C THR A 292 -12.14 13.08 -6.42
N TYR A 293 -10.86 13.30 -6.68
CA TYR A 293 -10.15 12.62 -7.75
C TYR A 293 -10.18 11.09 -7.59
N LEU A 294 -9.84 10.58 -6.42
CA LEU A 294 -9.78 9.13 -6.17
C LEU A 294 -11.15 8.47 -6.19
N HIS A 295 -12.19 9.15 -5.68
CA HIS A 295 -13.57 8.67 -5.70
C HIS A 295 -14.10 8.50 -7.13
N ASP A 296 -13.70 9.40 -8.04
CA ASP A 296 -14.12 9.39 -9.44
C ASP A 296 -13.21 8.56 -10.35
N LEU A 297 -12.04 8.16 -9.84
CA LEU A 297 -11.06 7.35 -10.59
C LEU A 297 -11.65 5.99 -10.96
N ARG A 298 -11.44 5.61 -12.23
CA ARG A 298 -11.78 4.27 -12.76
C ARG A 298 -10.54 3.64 -13.39
N PHE A 299 -10.26 2.38 -13.06
CA PHE A 299 -9.09 1.62 -13.47
C PHE A 299 -9.37 0.12 -13.66
#